data_6751bfce0c9dcd8c99821194b5282d4c
#
_entry.id   6751bfce0c9dcd8c99821194b5282d4c
#
_cell.length_a   1.000
_cell.length_b   1.000
_cell.length_c   1.000
_cell.angle_alpha   90.00
_cell.angle_beta   90.00
_cell.angle_gamma   90.00
#
_symmetry.space_group_name_H-M   'P 1'
#
loop_
_entity.id
_entity.type
_entity.pdbx_description
1 polymer ?
#
loop_
_entity_poly.entity_id
_entity_poly.type
_entity_poly.pdbx_seq_one_letter_code
_entity_poly.pdbx_strand_id
1 'polypeptide(L)'
;MGESKGNSPYDCLAWFYDRYWGGSGYHFHNFVMGALDKVLLSELPAGALVLDLCCGTGHLTRMLFERGFKVVGADCSLEMLRFAKRNTPAAGFFAADARAFFFPARFDAVVSTFDSMNHMMEPRDLDRVFRNVSASLCEGGVFAFDLLLEEAYEVMWNKSGFFIEDDNACLIRGTYDRSSRVASVKLTLFRNDGGWKRDDVTVTERFHPLEEVIASLESCGFGCIEVSRAGVDFEMPADEGTGRVFIRAKKREVGPG
;
A
#
# COMPACT_ATOMS: atom_id res chain seq x y z
N MET A 1 4.86 28.07 14.67
CA MET A 1 4.71 26.65 14.39
C MET A 1 5.36 26.42 13.03
N GLY A 2 6.53 25.81 13.02
CA GLY A 2 7.28 25.60 11.79
C GLY A 2 6.71 24.40 11.05
N GLU A 3 6.30 24.60 9.80
CA GLU A 3 6.07 23.50 8.88
C GLU A 3 7.39 22.76 8.69
N SER A 4 7.46 21.52 9.16
CA SER A 4 8.62 20.65 8.92
C SER A 4 8.63 20.30 7.44
N LYS A 5 9.54 20.90 6.70
CA LYS A 5 9.78 20.55 5.29
C LYS A 5 10.23 19.10 5.19
N GLY A 6 9.40 18.27 4.55
CA GLY A 6 9.84 17.01 3.95
C GLY A 6 9.47 15.71 4.66
N ASN A 7 8.66 15.72 5.72
CA ASN A 7 8.28 14.47 6.38
C ASN A 7 6.93 13.96 5.85
N SER A 8 6.87 12.66 5.56
CA SER A 8 5.61 11.97 5.27
C SER A 8 4.68 12.05 6.49
N PRO A 9 3.35 12.22 6.32
CA PRO A 9 2.40 12.11 7.43
C PRO A 9 2.52 10.77 8.15
N TYR A 10 3.02 9.76 7.49
CA TYR A 10 3.29 8.44 8.04
C TYR A 10 4.50 8.37 9.00
N ASP A 11 5.39 9.38 9.03
CA ASP A 11 6.51 9.38 9.97
C ASP A 11 6.02 9.42 11.42
N CYS A 12 5.06 10.27 11.75
CA CYS A 12 4.46 10.32 13.09
C CYS A 12 3.60 9.09 13.40
N LEU A 13 3.02 8.48 12.37
CA LEU A 13 2.14 7.33 12.50
C LEU A 13 2.90 6.00 12.63
N ALA A 14 4.15 5.91 12.21
CA ALA A 14 4.88 4.66 12.02
C ALA A 14 4.86 3.72 13.24
N TRP A 15 5.01 4.25 14.46
CA TRP A 15 4.96 3.44 15.68
C TRP A 15 3.57 2.81 15.91
N PHE A 16 2.51 3.60 15.74
CA PHE A 16 1.14 3.12 15.86
C PHE A 16 0.81 2.13 14.74
N TYR A 17 1.25 2.45 13.52
CA TYR A 17 1.04 1.60 12.35
C TYR A 17 1.65 0.21 12.55
N ASP A 18 2.91 0.14 12.97
CA ASP A 18 3.59 -1.11 13.24
C ASP A 18 2.88 -1.95 14.32
N ARG A 19 2.41 -1.29 15.39
CA ARG A 19 1.78 -1.95 16.54
C ARG A 19 0.36 -2.44 16.24
N TYR A 20 -0.48 -1.63 15.57
CA TYR A 20 -1.91 -1.87 15.46
C TYR A 20 -2.35 -2.34 14.07
N TRP A 21 -1.73 -1.87 13.01
CA TRP A 21 -2.04 -2.28 11.64
C TRP A 21 -1.02 -3.26 11.05
N GLY A 22 0.18 -3.33 11.61
CA GLY A 22 1.22 -4.28 11.21
C GLY A 22 1.35 -5.48 12.14
N GLY A 23 0.95 -5.35 13.40
CA GLY A 23 1.15 -6.36 14.45
C GLY A 23 0.34 -7.64 14.28
N SER A 24 0.68 -8.66 15.08
CA SER A 24 0.09 -10.01 15.03
C SER A 24 -1.41 -10.08 15.33
N GLY A 25 -1.99 -9.02 15.90
CA GLY A 25 -3.45 -8.91 16.16
C GLY A 25 -4.27 -8.46 14.95
N TYR A 26 -3.64 -7.92 13.92
CA TYR A 26 -4.32 -7.46 12.72
C TYR A 26 -4.15 -8.49 11.59
N HIS A 27 -5.22 -9.21 11.31
CA HIS A 27 -5.19 -10.34 10.39
C HIS A 27 -5.22 -9.97 8.90
N PHE A 28 -5.33 -8.69 8.56
CA PHE A 28 -5.47 -8.24 7.19
C PHE A 28 -4.33 -8.70 6.26
N HIS A 29 -3.08 -8.70 6.75
CA HIS A 29 -1.94 -9.21 5.99
C HIS A 29 -2.11 -10.67 5.54
N ASN A 30 -2.79 -11.50 6.34
CA ASN A 30 -3.06 -12.90 5.95
C ASN A 30 -4.07 -12.96 4.80
N PHE A 31 -5.10 -12.11 4.82
CA PHE A 31 -6.05 -12.01 3.70
C PHE A 31 -5.36 -11.48 2.44
N VAL A 32 -4.54 -10.45 2.56
CA VAL A 32 -3.75 -9.91 1.45
C VAL A 32 -2.83 -10.98 0.86
N MET A 33 -2.12 -11.74 1.70
CA MET A 33 -1.28 -12.83 1.21
C MET A 33 -2.08 -13.91 0.49
N GLY A 34 -3.25 -14.28 1.02
CA GLY A 34 -4.14 -15.22 0.35
C GLY A 34 -4.66 -14.73 -1.00
N ALA A 35 -4.96 -13.43 -1.11
CA ALA A 35 -5.34 -12.80 -2.37
C ALA A 35 -4.17 -12.78 -3.35
N LEU A 36 -2.99 -12.32 -2.90
CA LEU A 36 -1.78 -12.29 -3.72
C LEU A 36 -1.37 -13.68 -4.20
N ASP A 37 -1.56 -14.73 -3.40
CA ASP A 37 -1.33 -16.11 -3.84
C ASP A 37 -2.17 -16.46 -5.05
N LYS A 38 -3.47 -16.14 -5.01
CA LYS A 38 -4.41 -16.46 -6.09
C LYS A 38 -4.16 -15.63 -7.35
N VAL A 39 -3.77 -14.35 -7.20
CA VAL A 39 -3.64 -13.46 -8.35
C VAL A 39 -2.22 -13.41 -8.93
N LEU A 40 -1.19 -13.82 -8.18
CA LEU A 40 0.20 -13.61 -8.59
C LEU A 40 1.19 -14.67 -8.09
N LEU A 41 1.31 -14.85 -6.76
CA LEU A 41 2.50 -15.48 -6.17
C LEU A 41 2.68 -16.93 -6.54
N SER A 42 1.58 -17.67 -6.76
CA SER A 42 1.60 -19.08 -7.19
C SER A 42 2.18 -19.26 -8.60
N GLU A 43 2.21 -18.23 -9.43
CA GLU A 43 2.75 -18.26 -10.80
C GLU A 43 4.23 -17.84 -10.85
N LEU A 44 4.76 -17.24 -9.78
CA LEU A 44 6.15 -16.78 -9.76
C LEU A 44 7.13 -17.94 -9.55
N PRO A 45 8.29 -17.91 -10.22
CA PRO A 45 9.34 -18.89 -9.98
C PRO A 45 9.90 -18.77 -8.57
N ALA A 46 10.41 -19.88 -8.03
CA ALA A 46 11.10 -19.88 -6.74
C ALA A 46 12.27 -18.88 -6.76
N GLY A 47 12.36 -18.04 -5.72
CA GLY A 47 13.39 -17.00 -5.61
C GLY A 47 13.21 -15.80 -6.54
N ALA A 48 12.01 -15.63 -7.14
CA ALA A 48 11.68 -14.43 -7.92
C ALA A 48 12.01 -13.15 -7.15
N LEU A 49 12.41 -12.13 -7.87
CA LEU A 49 12.71 -10.81 -7.32
C LEU A 49 11.43 -9.95 -7.29
N VAL A 50 10.97 -9.61 -6.11
CA VAL A 50 9.72 -8.87 -5.87
C VAL A 50 10.04 -7.51 -5.27
N LEU A 51 9.44 -6.45 -5.81
CA LEU A 51 9.39 -5.13 -5.19
C LEU A 51 8.08 -5.00 -4.39
N ASP A 52 8.20 -4.74 -3.08
CA ASP A 52 7.10 -4.31 -2.22
C ASP A 52 7.10 -2.79 -2.20
N LEU A 53 6.24 -2.17 -3.03
CA LEU A 53 6.13 -0.74 -3.23
C LEU A 53 5.13 -0.14 -2.24
N CYS A 54 5.51 0.93 -1.54
CA CYS A 54 4.81 1.48 -0.37
C CYS A 54 4.75 0.44 0.78
N CYS A 55 5.89 -0.17 1.09
CA CYS A 55 6.00 -1.32 1.98
C CYS A 55 5.69 -1.02 3.47
N GLY A 56 5.54 0.26 3.84
CA GLY A 56 5.28 0.68 5.21
C GLY A 56 6.29 0.09 6.20
N THR A 57 5.80 -0.55 7.25
CA THR A 57 6.63 -1.19 8.29
C THR A 57 7.13 -2.60 7.91
N GLY A 58 6.94 -3.02 6.65
CA GLY A 58 7.58 -4.21 6.07
C GLY A 58 6.97 -5.55 6.48
N HIS A 59 5.73 -5.59 6.96
CA HIS A 59 5.09 -6.86 7.34
C HIS A 59 4.82 -7.74 6.11
N LEU A 60 4.32 -7.16 5.01
CA LEU A 60 4.16 -7.89 3.76
C LEU A 60 5.52 -8.33 3.20
N THR A 61 6.52 -7.41 3.21
CA THR A 61 7.90 -7.73 2.83
C THR A 61 8.41 -8.97 3.57
N ARG A 62 8.18 -9.05 4.89
CA ARG A 62 8.57 -10.21 5.71
C ARG A 62 7.89 -11.49 5.24
N MET A 63 6.57 -11.46 5.05
CA MET A 63 5.80 -12.64 4.62
C MET A 63 6.25 -13.16 3.25
N LEU A 64 6.55 -12.25 2.31
CA LEU A 64 7.10 -12.62 1.00
C LEU A 64 8.51 -13.20 1.13
N PHE A 65 9.35 -12.61 1.98
CA PHE A 65 10.70 -13.12 2.25
C PHE A 65 10.68 -14.53 2.88
N GLU A 66 9.80 -14.74 3.87
CA GLU A 66 9.62 -16.06 4.53
C GLU A 66 9.13 -17.14 3.55
N ARG A 67 8.46 -16.75 2.46
CA ARG A 67 8.08 -17.65 1.35
C ARG A 67 9.21 -17.96 0.36
N GLY A 68 10.39 -17.37 0.57
CA GLY A 68 11.57 -17.63 -0.24
C GLY A 68 11.74 -16.73 -1.45
N PHE A 69 10.95 -15.65 -1.58
CA PHE A 69 11.19 -14.62 -2.59
C PHE A 69 12.38 -13.74 -2.21
N LYS A 70 13.06 -13.18 -3.20
CA LYS A 70 13.99 -12.08 -3.00
C LYS A 70 13.18 -10.80 -2.99
N VAL A 71 13.17 -10.08 -1.85
CA VAL A 71 12.29 -8.94 -1.69
C VAL A 71 13.07 -7.66 -1.44
N VAL A 72 12.65 -6.61 -2.10
CA VAL A 72 13.10 -5.23 -1.86
C VAL A 72 11.88 -4.41 -1.49
N GLY A 73 11.92 -3.70 -0.37
CA GLY A 73 10.86 -2.79 0.06
C GLY A 73 11.19 -1.34 -0.28
N ALA A 74 10.20 -0.58 -0.69
CA ALA A 74 10.31 0.86 -0.94
C ALA A 74 9.17 1.61 -0.25
N ASP A 75 9.50 2.71 0.45
CA ASP A 75 8.52 3.60 1.06
C ASP A 75 9.04 5.04 1.09
N CYS A 76 8.16 6.03 1.09
CA CYS A 76 8.55 7.42 1.20
C CYS A 76 8.83 7.87 2.65
N SER A 77 8.32 7.15 3.66
CA SER A 77 8.53 7.43 5.07
C SER A 77 9.78 6.74 5.60
N LEU A 78 10.73 7.54 6.06
CA LEU A 78 11.96 7.01 6.69
C LEU A 78 11.66 6.30 8.01
N GLU A 79 10.67 6.76 8.76
CA GLU A 79 10.28 6.12 10.02
C GLU A 79 9.62 4.75 9.76
N MET A 80 8.77 4.64 8.74
CA MET A 80 8.24 3.33 8.30
C MET A 80 9.39 2.38 7.96
N LEU A 81 10.36 2.82 7.18
CA LEU A 81 11.51 2.00 6.77
C LEU A 81 12.41 1.58 7.95
N ARG A 82 12.50 2.38 9.02
CA ARG A 82 13.19 1.97 10.26
C ARG A 82 12.51 0.79 10.92
N PHE A 83 11.19 0.75 10.94
CA PHE A 83 10.42 -0.41 11.40
C PHE A 83 10.58 -1.59 10.43
N ALA A 84 10.44 -1.37 9.13
CA ALA A 84 10.62 -2.41 8.12
C ALA A 84 11.97 -3.11 8.23
N LYS A 85 13.05 -2.35 8.44
CA LYS A 85 14.39 -2.91 8.64
C LYS A 85 14.52 -3.72 9.92
N ARG A 86 13.80 -3.37 10.98
CA ARG A 86 13.74 -4.17 12.23
C ARG A 86 12.93 -5.44 12.02
N ASN A 87 11.81 -5.35 11.32
CA ASN A 87 10.90 -6.47 11.08
C ASN A 87 11.50 -7.51 10.12
N THR A 88 12.32 -7.06 9.15
CA THR A 88 12.95 -7.94 8.14
C THR A 88 14.39 -7.50 7.87
N PRO A 89 15.34 -7.76 8.81
CA PRO A 89 16.73 -7.29 8.66
C PRO A 89 17.45 -7.79 7.41
N ALA A 90 17.04 -8.96 6.88
CA ALA A 90 17.64 -9.58 5.69
C ALA A 90 17.16 -8.98 4.37
N ALA A 91 16.01 -8.28 4.33
CA ALA A 91 15.54 -7.63 3.12
C ALA A 91 16.26 -6.30 2.85
N GLY A 92 16.31 -5.91 1.57
CA GLY A 92 16.73 -4.59 1.14
C GLY A 92 15.61 -3.57 1.28
N PHE A 93 15.92 -2.35 1.75
CA PHE A 93 14.95 -1.25 1.80
C PHE A 93 15.57 0.03 1.27
N PHE A 94 14.78 0.84 0.57
CA PHE A 94 15.18 2.16 0.12
C PHE A 94 14.05 3.18 0.23
N ALA A 95 14.41 4.43 0.50
CA ALA A 95 13.47 5.53 0.57
C ALA A 95 13.15 6.01 -0.84
N ALA A 96 11.87 5.98 -1.22
CA ALA A 96 11.43 6.45 -2.52
C ALA A 96 9.97 6.89 -2.52
N ASP A 97 9.69 7.94 -3.27
CA ASP A 97 8.33 8.28 -3.66
C ASP A 97 7.92 7.41 -4.86
N ALA A 98 6.80 6.71 -4.76
CA ALA A 98 6.31 5.83 -5.82
C ALA A 98 6.10 6.58 -7.17
N ARG A 99 5.85 7.90 -7.10
CA ARG A 99 5.70 8.77 -8.28
C ARG A 99 7.02 9.15 -8.95
N ALA A 100 8.17 8.90 -8.29
CA ALA A 100 9.46 9.42 -8.74
C ALA A 100 10.62 8.51 -8.30
N PHE A 101 10.53 7.19 -8.57
CA PHE A 101 11.65 6.30 -8.32
C PHE A 101 12.23 5.73 -9.62
N PHE A 102 13.50 5.42 -9.57
CA PHE A 102 14.17 4.63 -10.59
C PHE A 102 14.95 3.52 -9.90
N PHE A 103 14.73 2.30 -10.36
CA PHE A 103 15.47 1.14 -9.87
C PHE A 103 16.05 0.37 -11.07
N PRO A 104 17.37 0.16 -11.14
CA PRO A 104 17.98 -0.49 -12.29
C PRO A 104 17.70 -1.98 -12.38
N ALA A 105 17.22 -2.59 -11.29
CA ALA A 105 16.86 -4.01 -11.27
C ALA A 105 15.58 -4.26 -12.10
N ARG A 106 15.49 -5.48 -12.62
CA ARG A 106 14.30 -5.96 -13.32
C ARG A 106 13.57 -6.92 -12.38
N PHE A 107 12.46 -6.45 -11.83
CA PHE A 107 11.63 -7.25 -10.95
C PHE A 107 10.74 -8.20 -11.75
N ASP A 108 10.60 -9.43 -11.26
CA ASP A 108 9.63 -10.40 -11.78
C ASP A 108 8.20 -9.96 -11.42
N ALA A 109 8.05 -9.35 -10.24
CA ALA A 109 6.79 -8.77 -9.80
C ALA A 109 7.00 -7.49 -8.97
N VAL A 110 5.99 -6.61 -9.03
CA VAL A 110 5.81 -5.50 -8.10
C VAL A 110 4.48 -5.72 -7.40
N VAL A 111 4.46 -5.57 -6.07
CA VAL A 111 3.23 -5.57 -5.28
C VAL A 111 3.10 -4.24 -4.55
N SER A 112 1.86 -3.76 -4.37
CA SER A 112 1.57 -2.59 -3.55
C SER A 112 0.20 -2.78 -2.91
N THR A 113 0.13 -2.84 -1.60
CA THR A 113 -1.10 -3.19 -0.89
C THR A 113 -1.47 -2.16 0.18
N PHE A 114 -2.59 -2.36 0.85
CA PHE A 114 -3.15 -1.41 1.79
C PHE A 114 -3.50 -0.07 1.14
N ASP A 115 -4.32 -0.15 0.06
CA ASP A 115 -4.87 1.04 -0.60
C ASP A 115 -3.83 2.12 -0.96
N SER A 116 -2.55 1.75 -1.07
CA SER A 116 -1.46 2.70 -1.31
C SER A 116 -1.66 3.52 -2.58
N MET A 117 -2.32 2.96 -3.59
CA MET A 117 -2.63 3.69 -4.83
C MET A 117 -3.70 4.78 -4.63
N ASN A 118 -4.54 4.64 -3.60
CA ASN A 118 -5.54 5.66 -3.27
C ASN A 118 -4.93 6.94 -2.67
N HIS A 119 -3.68 6.88 -2.17
CA HIS A 119 -2.92 8.06 -1.74
C HIS A 119 -2.42 8.94 -2.88
N MET A 120 -2.59 8.51 -4.14
CA MET A 120 -2.30 9.31 -5.31
C MET A 120 -3.42 10.33 -5.53
N MET A 121 -3.26 11.54 -4.98
CA MET A 121 -4.33 12.54 -4.94
C MET A 121 -4.69 13.14 -6.30
N GLU A 122 -3.81 13.04 -7.28
CA GLU A 122 -4.04 13.50 -8.65
C GLU A 122 -4.03 12.31 -9.61
N PRO A 123 -4.95 12.23 -10.60
CA PRO A 123 -4.95 11.14 -11.59
C PRO A 123 -3.60 10.94 -12.29
N ARG A 124 -2.92 12.05 -12.64
CA ARG A 124 -1.56 12.04 -13.22
C ARG A 124 -0.50 11.37 -12.34
N ASP A 125 -0.74 11.27 -11.02
CA ASP A 125 0.20 10.62 -10.11
C ASP A 125 0.12 9.09 -10.25
N LEU A 126 -1.07 8.53 -10.52
CA LEU A 126 -1.20 7.12 -10.91
C LEU A 126 -0.41 6.82 -12.19
N ASP A 127 -0.52 7.67 -13.22
CA ASP A 127 0.26 7.50 -14.47
C ASP A 127 1.77 7.48 -14.21
N ARG A 128 2.25 8.31 -13.27
CA ARG A 128 3.67 8.34 -12.90
C ARG A 128 4.08 7.04 -12.22
N VAL A 129 3.29 6.59 -11.23
CA VAL A 129 3.54 5.32 -10.53
C VAL A 129 3.56 4.18 -11.54
N PHE A 130 2.54 4.06 -12.39
CA PHE A 130 2.43 2.95 -13.33
C PHE A 130 3.57 2.94 -14.37
N ARG A 131 4.02 4.10 -14.84
CA ARG A 131 5.22 4.19 -15.70
C ARG A 131 6.50 3.75 -14.98
N ASN A 132 6.69 4.18 -13.73
CA ASN A 132 7.85 3.77 -12.94
C ASN A 132 7.85 2.26 -12.66
N VAL A 133 6.68 1.70 -12.32
CA VAL A 133 6.51 0.25 -12.13
C VAL A 133 6.80 -0.50 -13.43
N SER A 134 6.21 -0.08 -14.56
CA SER A 134 6.45 -0.67 -15.87
C SER A 134 7.95 -0.66 -16.24
N ALA A 135 8.64 0.46 -15.97
CA ALA A 135 10.08 0.58 -16.22
C ALA A 135 10.92 -0.34 -15.32
N SER A 136 10.45 -0.66 -14.10
CA SER A 136 11.15 -1.51 -13.13
C SER A 136 10.94 -3.00 -13.37
N LEU A 137 9.84 -3.40 -14.02
CA LEU A 137 9.52 -4.79 -14.31
C LEU A 137 10.35 -5.34 -15.47
N CYS A 138 10.70 -6.62 -15.41
CA CYS A 138 11.17 -7.37 -16.57
C CYS A 138 10.05 -7.48 -17.62
N GLU A 139 10.39 -7.92 -18.84
CA GLU A 139 9.40 -8.24 -19.87
C GLU A 139 8.49 -9.36 -19.37
N GLY A 140 7.18 -9.17 -19.50
CA GLY A 140 6.19 -10.09 -18.98
C GLY A 140 6.03 -10.10 -17.45
N GLY A 141 6.75 -9.25 -16.73
CA GLY A 141 6.62 -9.08 -15.29
C GLY A 141 5.24 -8.55 -14.89
N VAL A 142 4.83 -8.74 -13.65
CA VAL A 142 3.47 -8.50 -13.20
C VAL A 142 3.45 -7.45 -12.09
N PHE A 143 2.48 -6.54 -12.18
CA PHE A 143 2.10 -5.62 -11.11
C PHE A 143 0.80 -6.07 -10.48
N ALA A 144 0.78 -6.25 -9.15
CA ALA A 144 -0.43 -6.55 -8.40
C ALA A 144 -0.59 -5.55 -7.24
N PHE A 145 -1.78 -4.98 -7.13
CA PHE A 145 -2.09 -4.01 -6.07
C PHE A 145 -3.56 -4.08 -5.70
N ASP A 146 -3.90 -3.57 -4.52
CA ASP A 146 -5.28 -3.37 -4.14
C ASP A 146 -5.69 -1.90 -4.28
N LEU A 147 -6.98 -1.70 -4.42
CA LEU A 147 -7.60 -0.39 -4.59
C LEU A 147 -8.94 -0.36 -3.85
N LEU A 148 -9.23 0.75 -3.17
CA LEU A 148 -10.54 1.02 -2.61
C LEU A 148 -11.43 1.72 -3.65
N LEU A 149 -12.60 1.15 -3.87
CA LEU A 149 -13.69 1.76 -4.62
C LEU A 149 -14.56 2.62 -3.70
N GLU A 150 -15.53 3.35 -4.28
CA GLU A 150 -16.33 4.33 -3.53
C GLU A 150 -17.05 3.72 -2.33
N GLU A 151 -17.56 2.49 -2.47
CA GLU A 151 -18.28 1.80 -1.38
C GLU A 151 -17.45 1.59 -0.12
N ALA A 152 -16.13 1.41 -0.28
CA ALA A 152 -15.22 1.27 0.85
C ALA A 152 -15.14 2.55 1.68
N TYR A 153 -15.10 3.70 1.04
CA TYR A 153 -15.02 4.98 1.75
C TYR A 153 -16.27 5.28 2.56
N GLU A 154 -17.44 4.90 2.05
CA GLU A 154 -18.70 5.07 2.76
C GLU A 154 -18.79 4.18 4.01
N VAL A 155 -18.26 2.96 3.92
CA VAL A 155 -18.33 1.96 4.99
C VAL A 155 -17.17 2.09 5.98
N MET A 156 -15.95 2.29 5.51
CA MET A 156 -14.75 2.22 6.36
C MET A 156 -14.25 3.60 6.78
N TRP A 157 -14.21 4.58 5.85
CA TRP A 157 -13.57 5.86 6.08
C TRP A 157 -14.49 6.95 6.67
N ASN A 158 -15.79 6.79 6.58
CA ASN A 158 -16.76 7.75 7.13
C ASN A 158 -17.17 7.38 8.58
N LYS A 159 -16.18 7.00 9.39
CA LYS A 159 -16.38 6.55 10.77
C LYS A 159 -15.42 7.26 11.73
N SER A 160 -15.80 7.25 12.99
CA SER A 160 -14.93 7.65 14.09
C SER A 160 -14.73 6.49 15.04
N GLY A 161 -13.53 6.41 15.61
CA GLY A 161 -13.17 5.36 16.54
C GLY A 161 -12.02 5.79 17.44
N PHE A 162 -11.69 4.94 18.37
CA PHE A 162 -10.51 5.12 19.21
C PHE A 162 -10.05 3.77 19.75
N PHE A 163 -8.80 3.73 20.14
CA PHE A 163 -8.28 2.69 21.04
C PHE A 163 -7.42 3.34 22.11
N ILE A 164 -7.43 2.74 23.29
CA ILE A 164 -6.71 3.24 24.46
C ILE A 164 -6.05 2.05 25.16
N GLU A 165 -4.76 2.20 25.42
CA GLU A 165 -3.97 1.31 26.26
C GLU A 165 -3.27 2.13 27.37
N ASP A 166 -2.56 1.47 28.27
CA ASP A 166 -1.96 2.13 29.45
C ASP A 166 -0.93 3.20 29.06
N ASP A 167 -0.22 3.01 27.94
CA ASP A 167 0.88 3.86 27.48
C ASP A 167 0.59 4.62 26.19
N ASN A 168 -0.59 4.42 25.59
CA ASN A 168 -0.95 5.09 24.34
C ASN A 168 -2.46 5.19 24.11
N ALA A 169 -2.85 6.12 23.24
CA ALA A 169 -4.20 6.23 22.72
C ALA A 169 -4.19 6.79 21.31
N CYS A 170 -5.16 6.40 20.51
CA CYS A 170 -5.41 6.94 19.19
C CYS A 170 -6.89 7.27 19.03
N LEU A 171 -7.19 8.50 18.62
CA LEU A 171 -8.52 8.91 18.21
C LEU A 171 -8.52 9.03 16.69
N ILE A 172 -9.51 8.41 16.06
CA ILE A 172 -9.67 8.32 14.62
C ILE A 172 -10.96 9.04 14.23
N ARG A 173 -10.89 9.97 13.29
CA ARG A 173 -12.05 10.69 12.75
C ARG A 173 -11.98 10.69 11.24
N GLY A 174 -12.75 9.82 10.62
CA GLY A 174 -12.85 9.69 9.18
C GLY A 174 -13.97 10.55 8.60
N THR A 175 -13.77 11.04 7.39
CA THR A 175 -14.76 11.74 6.56
C THR A 175 -14.52 11.38 5.10
N TYR A 176 -15.61 11.27 4.33
CA TYR A 176 -15.55 11.13 2.88
C TYR A 176 -16.41 12.20 2.22
N ASP A 177 -15.84 12.95 1.30
CA ASP A 177 -16.56 13.90 0.45
C ASP A 177 -16.69 13.33 -0.96
N ARG A 178 -17.89 12.88 -1.27
CA ARG A 178 -18.23 12.29 -2.58
C ARG A 178 -18.02 13.28 -3.74
N SER A 179 -18.22 14.58 -3.50
CA SER A 179 -18.12 15.59 -4.56
C SER A 179 -16.69 15.81 -5.04
N SER A 180 -15.73 15.79 -4.13
CA SER A 180 -14.29 15.86 -4.41
C SER A 180 -13.64 14.50 -4.61
N ARG A 181 -14.36 13.40 -4.30
CA ARG A 181 -13.84 12.03 -4.24
C ARG A 181 -12.68 11.86 -3.25
N VAL A 182 -12.64 12.65 -2.19
CA VAL A 182 -11.54 12.66 -1.21
C VAL A 182 -12.04 12.16 0.14
N ALA A 183 -11.34 11.18 0.66
CA ALA A 183 -11.46 10.73 2.04
C ALA A 183 -10.33 11.33 2.89
N SER A 184 -10.63 11.61 4.15
CA SER A 184 -9.68 12.16 5.10
C SER A 184 -9.86 11.51 6.46
N VAL A 185 -8.78 10.98 7.02
CA VAL A 185 -8.75 10.48 8.39
C VAL A 185 -7.83 11.37 9.23
N LYS A 186 -8.39 12.00 10.25
CA LYS A 186 -7.65 12.75 11.26
C LYS A 186 -7.36 11.83 12.44
N LEU A 187 -6.08 11.64 12.72
CA LEU A 187 -5.58 10.84 13.82
C LEU A 187 -5.01 11.77 14.89
N THR A 188 -5.48 11.63 16.12
CA THR A 188 -4.85 12.26 17.29
C THR A 188 -4.21 11.14 18.09
N LEU A 189 -2.89 11.15 18.12
CA LEU A 189 -2.05 10.12 18.71
C LEU A 189 -1.51 10.60 20.04
N PHE A 190 -1.62 9.78 21.07
CA PHE A 190 -0.99 9.99 22.36
C PHE A 190 -0.08 8.82 22.69
N ARG A 191 1.15 9.10 23.07
CA ARG A 191 2.11 8.08 23.48
C ARG A 191 2.88 8.55 24.72
N ASN A 192 2.99 7.68 25.70
CA ASN A 192 3.81 7.87 26.88
C ASN A 192 5.19 7.22 26.68
N ASP A 193 6.21 8.06 26.51
CA ASP A 193 7.58 7.66 26.35
C ASP A 193 8.42 8.60 27.24
N GLY A 194 8.38 8.31 28.56
CA GLY A 194 8.96 9.21 29.58
C GLY A 194 8.18 10.51 29.79
N GLY A 195 6.93 10.56 29.33
CA GLY A 195 5.97 11.68 29.37
C GLY A 195 5.01 11.58 28.18
N TRP A 196 3.78 12.05 28.39
CA TRP A 196 2.77 12.05 27.34
C TRP A 196 3.13 13.01 26.22
N LYS A 197 3.22 12.49 25.01
CA LYS A 197 3.38 13.23 23.76
C LYS A 197 2.12 13.14 22.95
N ARG A 198 1.79 14.20 22.22
CA ARG A 198 0.66 14.26 21.29
C ARG A 198 1.14 14.62 19.91
N ASP A 199 0.66 13.86 18.93
CA ASP A 199 0.81 14.17 17.52
C ASP A 199 -0.57 14.18 16.85
N ASP A 200 -0.79 15.11 15.93
CA ASP A 200 -2.00 15.17 15.11
C ASP A 200 -1.57 14.96 13.64
N VAL A 201 -2.16 13.95 13.01
CA VAL A 201 -1.86 13.55 11.63
C VAL A 201 -3.14 13.53 10.81
N THR A 202 -3.06 13.96 9.58
CA THR A 202 -4.15 13.80 8.61
C THR A 202 -3.63 12.95 7.45
N VAL A 203 -4.32 11.84 7.20
CA VAL A 203 -4.09 10.97 6.05
C VAL A 203 -5.24 11.19 5.08
N THR A 204 -4.94 11.31 3.80
CA THR A 204 -5.92 11.53 2.74
C THR A 204 -5.78 10.49 1.65
N GLU A 205 -6.92 10.09 1.13
CA GLU A 205 -7.04 9.22 -0.02
C GLU A 205 -8.03 9.78 -1.02
N ARG A 206 -7.91 9.31 -2.26
CA ARG A 206 -8.81 9.63 -3.34
C ARG A 206 -9.44 8.38 -3.91
N PHE A 207 -10.74 8.41 -4.11
CA PHE A 207 -11.42 7.43 -4.95
C PHE A 207 -11.05 7.66 -6.41
N HIS A 208 -10.54 6.60 -7.05
CA HIS A 208 -10.28 6.54 -8.48
C HIS A 208 -11.27 5.57 -9.13
N PRO A 209 -12.09 6.00 -10.10
CA PRO A 209 -12.95 5.10 -10.86
C PRO A 209 -12.13 3.99 -11.52
N LEU A 210 -12.61 2.75 -11.42
CA LEU A 210 -11.88 1.58 -11.88
C LEU A 210 -11.53 1.64 -13.37
N GLU A 211 -12.44 2.15 -14.17
CA GLU A 211 -12.23 2.36 -15.61
C GLU A 211 -11.10 3.36 -15.91
N GLU A 212 -10.97 4.44 -15.11
CA GLU A 212 -9.86 5.40 -15.23
C GLU A 212 -8.52 4.75 -14.87
N VAL A 213 -8.50 3.90 -13.83
CA VAL A 213 -7.30 3.15 -13.42
C VAL A 213 -6.87 2.15 -14.48
N ILE A 214 -7.82 1.40 -15.06
CA ILE A 214 -7.54 0.44 -16.14
C ILE A 214 -6.98 1.16 -17.37
N ALA A 215 -7.60 2.26 -17.80
CA ALA A 215 -7.14 3.05 -18.94
C ALA A 215 -5.71 3.61 -18.71
N SER A 216 -5.40 4.06 -17.48
CA SER A 216 -4.08 4.51 -17.09
C SER A 216 -3.04 3.38 -17.16
N LEU A 217 -3.36 2.19 -16.65
CA LEU A 217 -2.48 1.00 -16.75
C LEU A 217 -2.18 0.67 -18.21
N GLU A 218 -3.20 0.62 -19.08
CA GLU A 218 -3.05 0.32 -20.50
C GLU A 218 -2.14 1.33 -21.20
N SER A 219 -2.31 2.63 -20.88
CA SER A 219 -1.49 3.72 -21.43
C SER A 219 -0.03 3.65 -20.99
N CYS A 220 0.23 3.03 -19.83
CA CYS A 220 1.57 2.84 -19.24
C CYS A 220 2.23 1.51 -19.63
N GLY A 221 1.67 0.79 -20.61
CA GLY A 221 2.28 -0.41 -21.17
C GLY A 221 1.89 -1.72 -20.48
N PHE A 222 0.80 -1.72 -19.71
CA PHE A 222 0.25 -2.95 -19.15
C PHE A 222 -0.86 -3.53 -20.03
N GLY A 223 -1.08 -4.84 -19.89
CA GLY A 223 -2.17 -5.60 -20.50
C GLY A 223 -2.54 -6.79 -19.64
N CYS A 224 -3.43 -7.65 -20.12
CA CYS A 224 -3.96 -8.78 -19.34
C CYS A 224 -4.37 -8.32 -17.94
N ILE A 225 -5.18 -7.27 -17.89
CA ILE A 225 -5.61 -6.66 -16.61
C ILE A 225 -6.78 -7.48 -16.08
N GLU A 226 -6.60 -8.00 -14.88
CA GLU A 226 -7.60 -8.77 -14.14
C GLU A 226 -7.96 -8.05 -12.86
N VAL A 227 -9.26 -8.07 -12.53
CA VAL A 227 -9.81 -7.41 -11.34
C VAL A 227 -10.59 -8.43 -10.53
N SER A 228 -10.21 -8.61 -9.28
CA SER A 228 -10.88 -9.50 -8.33
C SER A 228 -11.43 -8.71 -7.15
N ARG A 229 -12.66 -9.01 -6.72
CA ARG A 229 -13.31 -8.35 -5.59
C ARG A 229 -12.96 -9.05 -4.28
N ALA A 230 -12.41 -8.31 -3.33
CA ALA A 230 -11.89 -8.87 -2.08
C ALA A 230 -12.93 -9.67 -1.27
N GLY A 231 -14.12 -9.14 -1.14
CA GLY A 231 -15.19 -9.80 -0.38
C GLY A 231 -15.84 -10.99 -1.09
N VAL A 232 -15.75 -11.06 -2.43
CA VAL A 232 -16.40 -12.12 -3.23
C VAL A 232 -15.40 -13.22 -3.60
N ASP A 233 -14.25 -12.83 -4.16
CA ASP A 233 -13.31 -13.78 -4.74
C ASP A 233 -12.33 -14.36 -3.70
N PHE A 234 -12.15 -13.63 -2.58
CA PHE A 234 -11.21 -14.01 -1.51
C PHE A 234 -11.85 -14.16 -0.14
N GLU A 235 -13.18 -13.99 -0.05
CA GLU A 235 -13.93 -14.13 1.20
C GLU A 235 -13.41 -13.23 2.34
N MET A 236 -12.86 -12.05 1.97
CA MET A 236 -12.43 -11.08 2.98
C MET A 236 -13.63 -10.60 3.80
N PRO A 237 -13.46 -10.40 5.13
CA PRO A 237 -14.51 -9.85 5.97
C PRO A 237 -15.03 -8.51 5.46
N ALA A 238 -16.29 -8.20 5.71
CA ALA A 238 -16.95 -7.01 5.16
C ALA A 238 -16.30 -5.68 5.57
N ASP A 239 -15.70 -5.62 6.75
CA ASP A 239 -14.97 -4.46 7.26
C ASP A 239 -13.67 -4.16 6.49
N GLU A 240 -13.12 -5.14 5.76
CA GLU A 240 -11.89 -4.99 4.96
C GLU A 240 -12.13 -5.25 3.47
N GLY A 241 -13.12 -6.07 3.13
CA GLY A 241 -13.37 -6.53 1.77
C GLY A 241 -14.41 -5.71 0.99
N THR A 242 -15.27 -4.94 1.69
CA THR A 242 -16.29 -4.13 1.02
C THR A 242 -15.64 -3.03 0.18
N GLY A 243 -15.95 -3.00 -1.11
CA GLY A 243 -15.39 -2.01 -2.04
C GLY A 243 -13.89 -2.14 -2.31
N ARG A 244 -13.22 -3.16 -1.80
CA ARG A 244 -11.80 -3.43 -2.11
C ARG A 244 -11.70 -4.38 -3.31
N VAL A 245 -10.81 -4.04 -4.23
CA VAL A 245 -10.46 -4.88 -5.37
C VAL A 245 -8.96 -5.12 -5.42
N PHE A 246 -8.55 -6.27 -5.92
CA PHE A 246 -7.17 -6.58 -6.30
C PHE A 246 -7.07 -6.51 -7.81
N ILE A 247 -6.07 -5.79 -8.29
CA ILE A 247 -5.80 -5.61 -9.72
C ILE A 247 -4.46 -6.26 -10.03
N ARG A 248 -4.46 -7.14 -11.03
CA ARG A 248 -3.28 -7.76 -11.63
C ARG A 248 -3.13 -7.22 -13.04
N ALA A 249 -1.93 -6.75 -13.38
CA ALA A 249 -1.63 -6.21 -14.70
C ALA A 249 -0.26 -6.72 -15.16
N LYS A 250 -0.17 -7.28 -16.36
CA LYS A 250 1.07 -7.82 -16.93
C LYS A 250 1.72 -6.75 -17.81
N LYS A 251 3.01 -6.52 -17.65
CA LYS A 251 3.77 -5.67 -18.58
C LYS A 251 3.73 -6.28 -19.97
N ARG A 252 3.34 -5.49 -20.97
CA ARG A 252 3.35 -5.91 -22.37
C ARG A 252 4.78 -6.15 -22.83
N GLU A 253 4.98 -7.22 -23.58
CA GLU A 253 6.23 -7.44 -24.28
C GLU A 253 6.37 -6.41 -25.40
N VAL A 254 7.53 -5.78 -25.49
CA VAL A 254 7.85 -4.94 -26.64
C VAL A 254 8.19 -5.92 -27.76
N GLY A 255 7.30 -6.05 -28.74
CA GLY A 255 7.56 -6.89 -29.90
C GLY A 255 8.90 -6.52 -30.55
N PRO A 256 9.59 -7.49 -31.18
CA PRO A 256 10.79 -7.18 -31.94
C PRO A 256 10.44 -6.15 -33.02
N GLY A 257 11.04 -4.94 -32.92
CA GLY A 257 10.93 -3.88 -33.90
C GLY A 257 11.59 -4.25 -35.24
#